data_24dd96abfa0648458ed42cd7782c9781
#
_entry.id   24dd96abfa0648458ed42cd7782c9781
#
_cell.length_a   1.000
_cell.length_b   1.000
_cell.length_c   1.000
_cell.angle_alpha   90.00
_cell.angle_beta   90.00
_cell.angle_gamma   90.00
#
_symmetry.space_group_name_H-M   'P 1'
#
loop_
_entity.id
_entity.type
_entity.pdbx_description
1 polymer ?
#
loop_
_entity_poly.entity_id
_entity_poly.type
_entity_poly.pdbx_seq_one_letter_code
_entity_poly.pdbx_strand_id
1 'polypeptide(L)'
;MSLPLKPPVQPQLALSRKQLPEGTDWVYEPKFDGFRVVAFVDGEDVYLQSRGGKPLRRYFPELELPPGRYVLDGELLILGDDGHEQFDALQNRLHPAESRVRMLAEKTPALLRAFDLLAEGSEKLLAKRFVERRERLESLVAGLGGRRKAAAGSIELTPLQARLAKATPWLEDGEGVIAKELAAPYRPGERKGMVKVKRVRTADCVVVGWRPGKEEGTVGSLILGLYDSGELRVVGHTSGFRAAEKRELVGKLAPYETGERGSGDPSRWASGRDLEWIELRPELVVEVTFDHVSDGRIRHGTKVLRWRDDKAPEDCAFDQLV
;
A
#
# COMPACT_ATOMS: atom_id res chain seq x y z
N MET A 1 8.51 -33.06 -14.95
CA MET A 1 7.06 -32.70 -15.06
C MET A 1 6.93 -31.25 -14.63
N SER A 2 6.32 -30.40 -15.42
CA SER A 2 6.18 -28.95 -15.12
C SER A 2 5.07 -28.70 -14.12
N LEU A 3 5.12 -27.54 -13.41
CA LEU A 3 4.05 -27.05 -12.55
C LEU A 3 2.70 -27.04 -13.29
N PRO A 4 1.59 -27.35 -12.60
CA PRO A 4 0.24 -27.35 -13.19
C PRO A 4 -0.30 -25.93 -13.50
N LEU A 5 0.30 -24.89 -12.90
CA LEU A 5 0.07 -23.48 -13.20
C LEU A 5 1.33 -22.86 -13.79
N LYS A 6 1.15 -22.02 -14.82
CA LYS A 6 2.26 -21.30 -15.48
C LYS A 6 2.03 -19.79 -15.39
N PRO A 7 3.10 -18.98 -15.25
CA PRO A 7 2.97 -17.53 -15.35
C PRO A 7 2.52 -17.09 -16.77
N PRO A 8 1.74 -15.99 -16.88
CA PRO A 8 1.25 -15.19 -15.77
C PRO A 8 -0.06 -15.71 -15.16
N VAL A 9 -0.15 -15.69 -13.84
CA VAL A 9 -1.41 -15.89 -13.10
C VAL A 9 -1.86 -14.54 -12.55
N GLN A 10 -3.07 -14.10 -12.86
CA GLN A 10 -3.62 -12.89 -12.28
C GLN A 10 -3.98 -13.12 -10.80
N PRO A 11 -3.41 -12.34 -9.84
CA PRO A 11 -3.79 -12.47 -8.45
C PRO A 11 -5.27 -12.16 -8.24
N GLN A 12 -5.93 -12.90 -7.35
CA GLN A 12 -7.28 -12.55 -6.88
C GLN A 12 -7.25 -11.21 -6.15
N LEU A 13 -8.30 -10.40 -6.37
CA LEU A 13 -8.39 -9.04 -5.83
C LEU A 13 -9.42 -8.97 -4.71
N ALA A 14 -9.18 -8.09 -3.72
CA ALA A 14 -10.16 -7.81 -2.68
C ALA A 14 -11.11 -6.67 -3.09
N LEU A 15 -12.40 -6.82 -2.78
CA LEU A 15 -13.39 -5.77 -2.91
C LEU A 15 -13.19 -4.76 -1.76
N SER A 16 -13.06 -3.46 -2.09
CA SER A 16 -12.96 -2.42 -1.07
C SER A 16 -14.30 -2.15 -0.42
N ARG A 17 -14.36 -2.16 0.90
CA ARG A 17 -15.55 -1.86 1.72
C ARG A 17 -15.18 -0.90 2.85
N LYS A 18 -16.20 -0.26 3.45
CA LYS A 18 -16.03 0.58 4.64
C LYS A 18 -16.01 -0.23 5.93
N GLN A 19 -16.62 -1.42 5.92
CA GLN A 19 -16.73 -2.30 7.07
C GLN A 19 -16.36 -3.73 6.67
N LEU A 20 -15.77 -4.45 7.61
CA LEU A 20 -15.47 -5.87 7.44
C LEU A 20 -16.77 -6.69 7.56
N PRO A 21 -16.91 -7.76 6.78
CA PRO A 21 -17.98 -8.73 7.01
C PRO A 21 -17.76 -9.44 8.35
N GLU A 22 -18.86 -9.81 8.98
CA GLU A 22 -18.89 -10.56 10.25
C GLU A 22 -19.48 -11.96 10.02
N GLY A 23 -19.23 -12.85 10.97
CA GLY A 23 -19.77 -14.20 10.96
C GLY A 23 -18.71 -15.29 10.85
N THR A 24 -19.16 -16.54 10.99
CA THR A 24 -18.30 -17.74 11.02
C THR A 24 -17.75 -18.15 9.65
N ASP A 25 -18.27 -17.56 8.56
CA ASP A 25 -17.85 -17.87 7.20
C ASP A 25 -16.60 -17.07 6.79
N TRP A 26 -16.11 -16.16 7.65
CA TRP A 26 -15.02 -15.25 7.37
C TRP A 26 -13.85 -15.46 8.31
N VAL A 27 -12.65 -15.25 7.75
CA VAL A 27 -11.40 -15.13 8.49
C VAL A 27 -10.69 -13.86 8.05
N TYR A 28 -9.78 -13.38 8.89
CA TYR A 28 -9.18 -12.08 8.75
C TYR A 28 -7.66 -12.18 8.76
N GLU A 29 -7.02 -11.45 7.87
CA GLU A 29 -5.57 -11.31 7.76
C GLU A 29 -5.20 -9.82 7.80
N PRO A 30 -4.01 -9.43 8.29
CA PRO A 30 -3.52 -8.08 8.15
C PRO A 30 -3.35 -7.74 6.66
N LYS A 31 -3.69 -6.52 6.29
CA LYS A 31 -3.35 -5.99 4.98
C LYS A 31 -1.94 -5.43 5.06
N PHE A 32 -1.04 -6.00 4.29
CA PHE A 32 0.33 -5.52 4.16
C PHE A 32 0.48 -4.39 3.14
N ASP A 33 1.50 -3.56 3.32
CA ASP A 33 1.97 -2.60 2.33
C ASP A 33 3.30 -3.07 1.75
N GLY A 34 3.21 -3.87 0.71
CA GLY A 34 4.34 -4.50 0.06
C GLY A 34 4.16 -4.63 -1.44
N PHE A 35 4.91 -5.55 -2.04
CA PHE A 35 4.74 -5.93 -3.44
C PHE A 35 4.06 -7.30 -3.54
N ARG A 36 2.83 -7.31 -4.06
CA ARG A 36 2.16 -8.57 -4.37
C ARG A 36 2.99 -9.42 -5.30
N VAL A 37 3.17 -10.68 -4.93
CA VAL A 37 3.94 -11.64 -5.70
C VAL A 37 3.21 -12.96 -5.83
N VAL A 38 3.25 -13.56 -7.03
CA VAL A 38 2.97 -14.97 -7.22
C VAL A 38 4.32 -15.66 -7.44
N ALA A 39 4.67 -16.56 -6.52
CA ALA A 39 5.93 -17.30 -6.54
C ALA A 39 5.70 -18.71 -7.10
N PHE A 40 6.40 -19.04 -8.18
CA PHE A 40 6.40 -20.37 -8.80
C PHE A 40 7.71 -21.06 -8.47
N VAL A 41 7.65 -22.22 -7.85
CA VAL A 41 8.82 -23.04 -7.49
C VAL A 41 8.67 -24.41 -8.13
N ASP A 42 9.63 -24.81 -8.99
CA ASP A 42 9.68 -26.12 -9.65
C ASP A 42 11.08 -26.72 -9.50
N GLY A 43 11.26 -27.55 -8.48
CA GLY A 43 12.58 -27.98 -8.04
C GLY A 43 13.34 -26.82 -7.38
N GLU A 44 14.47 -26.45 -7.92
CA GLU A 44 15.29 -25.30 -7.51
C GLU A 44 14.97 -24.02 -8.30
N ASP A 45 14.19 -24.14 -9.38
CA ASP A 45 13.83 -23.02 -10.22
C ASP A 45 12.75 -22.16 -9.53
N VAL A 46 13.05 -20.88 -9.38
CA VAL A 46 12.15 -19.89 -8.75
C VAL A 46 11.82 -18.78 -9.73
N TYR A 47 10.55 -18.58 -10.01
CA TYR A 47 10.05 -17.43 -10.75
C TYR A 47 9.12 -16.62 -9.88
N LEU A 48 9.44 -15.34 -9.69
CA LEU A 48 8.64 -14.36 -8.94
C LEU A 48 7.91 -13.45 -9.92
N GLN A 49 6.60 -13.44 -9.85
CA GLN A 49 5.74 -12.64 -10.70
C GLN A 49 5.10 -11.50 -9.91
N SER A 50 5.24 -10.27 -10.36
CA SER A 50 4.52 -9.12 -9.78
C SER A 50 3.01 -9.19 -10.04
N ARG A 51 2.25 -8.35 -9.34
CA ARG A 51 0.80 -8.17 -9.57
C ARG A 51 0.46 -7.91 -11.05
N GLY A 52 1.30 -7.18 -11.77
CA GLY A 52 1.13 -6.85 -13.19
C GLY A 52 1.72 -7.89 -14.15
N GLY A 53 2.13 -9.07 -13.68
CA GLY A 53 2.68 -10.15 -14.51
C GLY A 53 4.16 -10.00 -14.86
N LYS A 54 4.87 -8.98 -14.37
CA LYS A 54 6.29 -8.75 -14.68
C LYS A 54 7.19 -9.56 -13.75
N PRO A 55 8.39 -10.02 -14.22
CA PRO A 55 9.34 -10.75 -13.40
C PRO A 55 9.96 -9.86 -12.32
N LEU A 56 10.07 -10.37 -11.09
CA LEU A 56 10.64 -9.68 -9.93
C LEU A 56 11.96 -10.28 -9.44
N ARG A 57 12.30 -11.52 -9.81
CA ARG A 57 13.44 -12.28 -9.25
C ARG A 57 14.75 -11.49 -9.21
N ARG A 58 15.07 -10.74 -10.27
CA ARG A 58 16.31 -9.95 -10.35
C ARG A 58 16.45 -8.89 -9.26
N TYR A 59 15.33 -8.41 -8.72
CA TYR A 59 15.31 -7.35 -7.70
C TYR A 59 15.37 -7.88 -6.27
N PHE A 60 15.20 -9.19 -6.10
CA PHE A 60 15.18 -9.88 -4.81
C PHE A 60 16.05 -11.14 -4.87
N PRO A 61 17.38 -10.99 -5.12
CA PRO A 61 18.29 -12.13 -5.25
C PRO A 61 18.41 -12.95 -3.95
N GLU A 62 18.18 -12.33 -2.80
CA GLU A 62 18.24 -12.94 -1.47
C GLU A 62 17.07 -13.89 -1.16
N LEU A 63 15.99 -13.84 -1.93
CA LEU A 63 14.83 -14.70 -1.70
C LEU A 63 15.12 -16.11 -2.22
N GLU A 64 15.70 -16.93 -1.36
CA GLU A 64 15.94 -18.35 -1.60
C GLU A 64 14.74 -19.13 -1.08
N LEU A 65 13.77 -19.39 -1.97
CA LEU A 65 12.63 -20.21 -1.62
C LEU A 65 13.02 -21.68 -1.60
N PRO A 66 12.61 -22.46 -0.56
CA PRO A 66 12.98 -23.86 -0.46
C PRO A 66 12.57 -24.65 -1.70
N PRO A 67 13.43 -25.58 -2.19
CA PRO A 67 13.11 -26.42 -3.33
C PRO A 67 11.84 -27.22 -3.13
N GLY A 68 11.03 -27.33 -4.19
CA GLY A 68 9.75 -28.02 -4.13
C GLY A 68 8.95 -27.85 -5.41
N ARG A 69 7.67 -28.20 -5.35
CA ARG A 69 6.74 -27.98 -6.47
C ARG A 69 5.49 -27.32 -5.95
N TYR A 70 5.47 -25.99 -5.98
CA TYR A 70 4.35 -25.23 -5.44
C TYR A 70 4.23 -23.84 -6.09
N VAL A 71 3.03 -23.26 -6.02
CA VAL A 71 2.74 -21.90 -6.45
C VAL A 71 2.07 -21.17 -5.30
N LEU A 72 2.74 -20.11 -4.78
CA LEU A 72 2.27 -19.29 -3.67
C LEU A 72 1.77 -17.95 -4.18
N ASP A 73 0.76 -17.41 -3.48
CA ASP A 73 0.36 -16.02 -3.56
C ASP A 73 0.71 -15.34 -2.23
N GLY A 74 1.41 -14.22 -2.28
CA GLY A 74 1.93 -13.57 -1.10
C GLY A 74 2.28 -12.10 -1.34
N GLU A 75 2.86 -11.50 -0.30
CA GLU A 75 3.39 -10.15 -0.32
C GLU A 75 4.88 -10.16 0.01
N LEU A 76 5.69 -9.48 -0.81
CA LEU A 76 7.09 -9.19 -0.47
C LEU A 76 7.12 -7.99 0.46
N LEU A 77 7.82 -8.14 1.57
CA LEU A 77 7.98 -7.11 2.60
C LEU A 77 9.44 -6.89 2.91
N ILE A 78 9.78 -5.67 3.26
CA ILE A 78 10.99 -5.32 4.01
C ILE A 78 10.50 -4.77 5.34
N LEU A 79 11.00 -5.32 6.44
CA LEU A 79 10.65 -4.87 7.79
C LEU A 79 11.79 -4.05 8.36
N GLY A 80 11.45 -2.98 9.06
CA GLY A 80 12.38 -2.23 9.90
C GLY A 80 12.74 -2.98 11.18
N ASP A 81 13.68 -2.43 11.93
CA ASP A 81 14.09 -2.98 13.24
C ASP A 81 12.93 -2.98 14.26
N ASP A 82 11.96 -2.09 14.07
CA ASP A 82 10.70 -1.99 14.82
C ASP A 82 9.63 -2.99 14.38
N GLY A 83 9.90 -3.76 13.30
CA GLY A 83 8.97 -4.72 12.72
C GLY A 83 7.92 -4.12 11.79
N HIS A 84 7.93 -2.80 11.55
CA HIS A 84 7.04 -2.14 10.59
C HIS A 84 7.51 -2.28 9.14
N GLU A 85 6.56 -2.25 8.22
CA GLU A 85 6.80 -2.39 6.79
C GLU A 85 7.48 -1.13 6.22
N GLN A 86 8.58 -1.32 5.52
CA GLN A 86 9.33 -0.25 4.86
C GLN A 86 9.10 -0.28 3.35
N PHE A 87 7.98 0.27 2.91
CA PHE A 87 7.61 0.26 1.50
C PHE A 87 8.61 1.01 0.60
N ASP A 88 9.20 2.11 1.08
CA ASP A 88 10.22 2.86 0.32
C ASP A 88 11.49 2.04 0.09
N ALA A 89 11.86 1.20 1.06
CA ALA A 89 12.96 0.25 0.89
C ALA A 89 12.66 -0.75 -0.25
N LEU A 90 11.41 -1.25 -0.36
CA LEU A 90 10.97 -2.09 -1.47
C LEU A 90 11.02 -1.34 -2.82
N GLN A 91 10.55 -0.10 -2.88
CA GLN A 91 10.60 0.70 -4.10
C GLN A 91 12.04 0.94 -4.57
N ASN A 92 12.94 1.18 -3.64
CA ASN A 92 14.36 1.39 -3.94
C ASN A 92 15.04 0.15 -4.54
N ARG A 93 14.46 -1.06 -4.34
CA ARG A 93 14.93 -2.31 -4.97
C ARG A 93 14.71 -2.33 -6.48
N LEU A 94 13.71 -1.61 -7.01
CA LEU A 94 13.42 -1.56 -8.45
C LEU A 94 14.43 -0.67 -9.18
N HIS A 95 15.70 -1.05 -9.17
CA HIS A 95 16.80 -0.28 -9.73
C HIS A 95 17.44 -1.01 -10.93
N PRO A 96 17.87 -0.28 -11.99
CA PRO A 96 18.50 -0.88 -13.17
C PRO A 96 19.88 -1.49 -12.89
N ALA A 97 20.68 -0.88 -11.97
CA ALA A 97 22.03 -1.36 -11.65
C ALA A 97 21.97 -2.54 -10.68
N GLU A 98 22.52 -3.68 -11.11
CA GLU A 98 22.56 -4.94 -10.34
C GLU A 98 23.38 -4.80 -9.04
N SER A 99 24.51 -4.08 -9.08
CA SER A 99 25.34 -3.83 -7.91
C SER A 99 24.59 -3.15 -6.78
N ARG A 100 23.73 -2.16 -7.13
CA ARG A 100 22.87 -1.49 -6.14
C ARG A 100 21.81 -2.44 -5.57
N VAL A 101 21.20 -3.27 -6.42
CA VAL A 101 20.22 -4.27 -5.96
C VAL A 101 20.85 -5.24 -4.98
N ARG A 102 22.03 -5.76 -5.27
CA ARG A 102 22.75 -6.68 -4.37
C ARG A 102 23.12 -6.03 -3.04
N MET A 103 23.67 -4.80 -3.07
CA MET A 103 23.96 -4.05 -1.84
C MET A 103 22.72 -3.85 -0.97
N LEU A 104 21.57 -3.49 -1.58
CA LEU A 104 20.31 -3.31 -0.86
C LEU A 104 19.74 -4.66 -0.36
N ALA A 105 19.93 -5.75 -1.10
CA ALA A 105 19.53 -7.09 -0.68
C ALA A 105 20.23 -7.55 0.61
N GLU A 106 21.49 -7.18 0.76
CA GLU A 106 22.26 -7.45 1.99
C GLU A 106 21.85 -6.54 3.15
N LYS A 107 21.61 -5.26 2.85
CA LYS A 107 21.36 -4.22 3.86
C LYS A 107 19.93 -4.24 4.41
N THR A 108 18.96 -4.46 3.54
CA THR A 108 17.53 -4.48 3.85
C THR A 108 16.87 -5.68 3.16
N PRO A 109 17.12 -6.90 3.65
CA PRO A 109 16.60 -8.11 3.01
C PRO A 109 15.08 -8.18 3.06
N ALA A 110 14.50 -8.66 1.95
CA ALA A 110 13.08 -8.89 1.85
C ALA A 110 12.69 -10.29 2.35
N LEU A 111 11.44 -10.44 2.77
CA LEU A 111 10.80 -11.71 3.08
C LEU A 111 9.51 -11.88 2.26
N LEU A 112 9.08 -13.14 2.06
CA LEU A 112 7.81 -13.47 1.43
C LEU A 112 6.79 -13.86 2.50
N ARG A 113 5.74 -13.05 2.66
CA ARG A 113 4.60 -13.37 3.50
C ARG A 113 3.51 -14.03 2.67
N ALA A 114 3.39 -15.36 2.78
CA ALA A 114 2.45 -16.17 2.00
C ALA A 114 1.08 -16.20 2.68
N PHE A 115 0.01 -16.07 1.88
CA PHE A 115 -1.37 -16.09 2.36
C PHE A 115 -2.30 -16.99 1.51
N ASP A 116 -1.83 -17.56 0.40
CA ASP A 116 -2.58 -18.53 -0.38
C ASP A 116 -1.66 -19.52 -1.11
N LEU A 117 -2.15 -20.74 -1.33
CA LEU A 117 -1.49 -21.79 -2.08
C LEU A 117 -2.34 -22.13 -3.32
N LEU A 118 -1.77 -21.87 -4.51
CA LEU A 118 -2.47 -21.99 -5.78
C LEU A 118 -2.26 -23.33 -6.47
N ALA A 119 -1.14 -23.97 -6.21
CA ALA A 119 -0.81 -25.30 -6.70
C ALA A 119 0.20 -25.98 -5.79
N GLU A 120 0.14 -27.31 -5.70
CA GLU A 120 1.08 -28.16 -4.99
C GLU A 120 1.28 -29.48 -5.75
N GLY A 121 2.54 -29.87 -5.98
CA GLY A 121 2.86 -31.03 -6.81
C GLY A 121 2.30 -30.89 -8.22
N SER A 122 1.40 -31.80 -8.59
CA SER A 122 0.69 -31.81 -9.88
C SER A 122 -0.75 -31.25 -9.78
N GLU A 123 -1.20 -30.84 -8.59
CA GLU A 123 -2.57 -30.41 -8.34
C GLU A 123 -2.72 -28.89 -8.42
N LYS A 124 -3.76 -28.43 -9.16
CA LYS A 124 -4.22 -27.04 -9.11
C LYS A 124 -5.22 -26.89 -7.97
N LEU A 125 -5.02 -25.90 -7.11
CA LEU A 125 -5.86 -25.70 -5.94
C LEU A 125 -6.90 -24.57 -6.10
N LEU A 126 -6.92 -23.89 -7.23
CA LEU A 126 -7.78 -22.72 -7.45
C LEU A 126 -9.27 -22.98 -7.19
N ALA A 127 -9.76 -24.18 -7.51
CA ALA A 127 -11.17 -24.58 -7.29
C ALA A 127 -11.47 -25.01 -5.85
N LYS A 128 -10.46 -25.26 -5.03
CA LYS A 128 -10.63 -25.64 -3.63
C LYS A 128 -11.11 -24.45 -2.81
N ARG A 129 -11.80 -24.72 -1.70
CA ARG A 129 -12.20 -23.69 -0.72
C ARG A 129 -10.96 -23.06 -0.09
N PHE A 130 -11.07 -21.80 0.31
CA PHE A 130 -9.94 -21.10 0.97
C PHE A 130 -9.42 -21.87 2.19
N VAL A 131 -10.31 -22.40 3.02
CA VAL A 131 -9.91 -23.18 4.21
C VAL A 131 -9.01 -24.35 3.84
N GLU A 132 -9.31 -25.09 2.79
CA GLU A 132 -8.51 -26.25 2.35
C GLU A 132 -7.15 -25.82 1.79
N ARG A 133 -7.11 -24.69 1.05
CA ARG A 133 -5.85 -24.13 0.53
C ARG A 133 -4.98 -23.61 1.67
N ARG A 134 -5.59 -23.00 2.69
CA ARG A 134 -4.89 -22.47 3.85
C ARG A 134 -4.28 -23.58 4.71
N GLU A 135 -5.01 -24.66 5.00
CA GLU A 135 -4.50 -25.83 5.73
C GLU A 135 -3.29 -26.45 4.99
N ARG A 136 -3.36 -26.55 3.68
CA ARG A 136 -2.25 -27.06 2.86
C ARG A 136 -1.07 -26.10 2.85
N LEU A 137 -1.31 -24.78 2.78
CA LEU A 137 -0.26 -23.77 2.88
C LEU A 137 0.48 -23.88 4.21
N GLU A 138 -0.25 -24.02 5.32
CA GLU A 138 0.33 -24.18 6.66
C GLU A 138 1.19 -25.43 6.75
N SER A 139 0.68 -26.56 6.22
CA SER A 139 1.41 -27.81 6.15
C SER A 139 2.68 -27.72 5.28
N LEU A 140 2.58 -27.08 4.13
CA LEU A 140 3.71 -26.83 3.23
C LEU A 140 4.79 -26.00 3.94
N VAL A 141 4.45 -24.85 4.50
CA VAL A 141 5.41 -23.96 5.17
C VAL A 141 6.04 -24.63 6.39
N ALA A 142 5.25 -25.41 7.15
CA ALA A 142 5.79 -26.21 8.27
C ALA A 142 6.80 -27.26 7.78
N GLY A 143 6.52 -27.92 6.67
CA GLY A 143 7.41 -28.92 6.05
C GLY A 143 8.69 -28.31 5.46
N LEU A 144 8.65 -27.05 5.04
CA LEU A 144 9.82 -26.34 4.50
C LEU A 144 10.79 -25.82 5.59
N GLY A 145 10.61 -26.20 6.86
CA GLY A 145 11.52 -25.85 7.95
C GLY A 145 11.02 -24.69 8.82
N GLY A 146 9.72 -24.57 8.96
CA GLY A 146 8.94 -23.57 9.67
C GLY A 146 9.64 -22.86 10.83
N ARG A 147 9.43 -21.55 10.93
CA ARG A 147 9.90 -20.68 12.01
C ARG A 147 11.41 -20.62 12.23
N ARG A 148 12.22 -20.54 11.21
CA ARG A 148 13.44 -19.75 11.39
C ARG A 148 13.00 -18.29 11.51
N LYS A 149 13.39 -17.61 12.61
CA LYS A 149 13.28 -16.15 12.76
C LYS A 149 13.49 -15.50 11.41
N ALA A 150 12.67 -14.48 11.05
CA ALA A 150 12.75 -13.72 9.81
C ALA A 150 14.19 -13.57 9.30
N ALA A 151 14.70 -14.64 8.69
CA ALA A 151 15.99 -14.62 8.03
C ALA A 151 15.74 -14.13 6.62
N ALA A 152 16.68 -13.39 6.09
CA ALA A 152 16.68 -12.99 4.69
C ALA A 152 16.30 -14.18 3.80
N GLY A 153 15.29 -14.01 2.96
CA GLY A 153 14.82 -15.06 2.04
C GLY A 153 13.82 -16.07 2.58
N SER A 154 13.25 -15.86 3.77
CA SER A 154 12.28 -16.79 4.36
C SER A 154 10.87 -16.63 3.80
N ILE A 155 10.13 -17.76 3.79
CA ILE A 155 8.67 -17.76 3.64
C ILE A 155 8.06 -17.73 5.03
N GLU A 156 7.18 -16.77 5.26
CA GLU A 156 6.38 -16.70 6.47
C GLU A 156 4.89 -16.80 6.14
N LEU A 157 4.12 -17.41 7.05
CA LEU A 157 2.67 -17.39 6.95
C LEU A 157 2.12 -16.04 7.38
N THR A 158 1.15 -15.54 6.64
CA THR A 158 0.31 -14.42 7.09
C THR A 158 -0.45 -14.85 8.36
N PRO A 159 -0.44 -14.01 9.42
CA PRO A 159 -1.30 -14.24 10.58
C PRO A 159 -2.77 -14.33 10.18
N LEU A 160 -3.51 -15.25 10.79
CA LEU A 160 -4.92 -15.48 10.52
C LEU A 160 -5.74 -15.40 11.81
N GLN A 161 -6.86 -14.69 11.79
CA GLN A 161 -7.80 -14.60 12.90
C GLN A 161 -9.20 -15.04 12.46
N ALA A 162 -9.82 -15.90 13.25
CA ALA A 162 -11.20 -16.35 13.04
C ALA A 162 -12.24 -15.37 13.58
N ARG A 163 -11.86 -14.44 14.46
CA ARG A 163 -12.76 -13.48 15.12
C ARG A 163 -12.40 -12.06 14.74
N LEU A 164 -13.38 -11.28 14.32
CA LEU A 164 -13.20 -9.88 13.93
C LEU A 164 -12.53 -9.05 15.05
N ALA A 165 -12.95 -9.22 16.31
CA ALA A 165 -12.37 -8.50 17.45
C ALA A 165 -10.86 -8.72 17.62
N LYS A 166 -10.32 -9.85 17.15
CA LYS A 166 -8.86 -10.11 17.16
C LYS A 166 -8.12 -9.51 15.97
N ALA A 167 -8.85 -9.13 14.92
CA ALA A 167 -8.30 -8.46 13.74
C ALA A 167 -8.39 -6.93 13.83
N THR A 168 -9.20 -6.39 14.75
CA THR A 168 -9.40 -4.94 14.93
C THR A 168 -8.08 -4.17 15.14
N PRO A 169 -7.08 -4.65 15.93
CA PRO A 169 -5.81 -3.96 16.07
C PRO A 169 -5.09 -3.70 14.75
N TRP A 170 -5.28 -4.55 13.74
CA TRP A 170 -4.69 -4.33 12.41
C TRP A 170 -5.34 -3.16 11.64
N LEU A 171 -6.55 -2.70 12.04
CA LEU A 171 -7.16 -1.47 11.52
C LEU A 171 -6.66 -0.23 12.27
N GLU A 172 -6.22 -0.39 13.51
CA GLU A 172 -5.77 0.70 14.37
C GLU A 172 -4.29 1.02 14.12
N ASP A 173 -3.44 -0.02 14.10
CA ASP A 173 -1.98 0.13 14.01
C ASP A 173 -1.39 -0.25 12.65
N GLY A 174 -2.11 -1.06 11.84
CA GLY A 174 -1.66 -1.54 10.53
C GLY A 174 -2.23 -0.73 9.36
N GLU A 175 -2.07 -1.29 8.16
CA GLU A 175 -2.59 -0.75 6.90
C GLU A 175 -4.06 -1.11 6.63
N GLY A 176 -4.63 -1.99 7.45
CA GLY A 176 -5.98 -2.46 7.31
C GLY A 176 -6.11 -3.98 7.47
N VAL A 177 -7.25 -4.50 7.04
CA VAL A 177 -7.59 -5.92 7.14
C VAL A 177 -8.12 -6.46 5.81
N ILE A 178 -7.73 -7.68 5.49
CA ILE A 178 -8.31 -8.51 4.43
C ILE A 178 -9.19 -9.57 5.08
N ALA A 179 -10.49 -9.56 4.78
CA ALA A 179 -11.40 -10.66 5.14
C ALA A 179 -11.50 -11.62 3.96
N LYS A 180 -11.40 -12.92 4.23
CA LYS A 180 -11.51 -14.01 3.24
C LYS A 180 -12.65 -14.93 3.62
N GLU A 181 -13.48 -15.25 2.63
CA GLU A 181 -14.57 -16.21 2.80
C GLU A 181 -14.03 -17.64 2.78
N LEU A 182 -14.27 -18.40 3.86
CA LEU A 182 -13.72 -19.75 4.06
C LEU A 182 -14.08 -20.74 2.93
N ALA A 183 -15.29 -20.63 2.40
CA ALA A 183 -15.79 -21.50 1.35
C ALA A 183 -15.40 -21.06 -0.07
N ALA A 184 -14.81 -19.87 -0.24
CA ALA A 184 -14.57 -19.33 -1.57
C ALA A 184 -13.41 -20.03 -2.29
N PRO A 185 -13.56 -20.34 -3.60
CA PRO A 185 -12.45 -20.71 -4.46
C PRO A 185 -11.56 -19.49 -4.74
N TYR A 186 -10.33 -19.74 -5.18
CA TYR A 186 -9.47 -18.69 -5.70
C TYR A 186 -9.91 -18.26 -7.10
N ARG A 187 -10.20 -16.98 -7.30
CA ARG A 187 -10.72 -16.42 -8.56
C ARG A 187 -9.72 -15.43 -9.16
N PRO A 188 -8.86 -15.88 -10.08
CA PRO A 188 -7.84 -15.01 -10.68
C PRO A 188 -8.45 -13.75 -11.31
N GLY A 189 -7.92 -12.56 -10.94
CA GLY A 189 -8.36 -11.26 -11.45
C GLY A 189 -9.70 -10.75 -10.94
N GLU A 190 -10.50 -11.56 -10.24
CA GLU A 190 -11.82 -11.15 -9.75
C GLU A 190 -11.75 -10.55 -8.32
N ARG A 191 -12.77 -9.73 -7.99
CA ARG A 191 -12.98 -9.14 -6.64
C ARG A 191 -14.12 -9.85 -5.90
N LYS A 192 -14.05 -11.19 -5.82
CA LYS A 192 -15.04 -12.04 -5.15
C LYS A 192 -14.36 -12.91 -4.10
N GLY A 193 -15.03 -13.21 -2.98
CA GLY A 193 -14.51 -14.05 -1.89
C GLY A 193 -13.47 -13.37 -1.00
N MET A 194 -13.10 -12.11 -1.29
CA MET A 194 -12.22 -11.30 -0.45
C MET A 194 -12.72 -9.86 -0.34
N VAL A 195 -12.67 -9.31 0.86
CA VAL A 195 -12.99 -7.93 1.18
C VAL A 195 -11.78 -7.27 1.84
N LYS A 196 -11.51 -6.02 1.51
CA LYS A 196 -10.50 -5.21 2.21
C LYS A 196 -11.12 -3.98 2.82
N VAL A 197 -10.74 -3.71 4.04
CA VAL A 197 -10.95 -2.45 4.73
C VAL A 197 -9.58 -1.86 5.03
N LYS A 198 -9.35 -0.64 4.57
CA LYS A 198 -8.11 0.09 4.86
C LYS A 198 -8.29 0.91 6.13
N ARG A 199 -7.20 1.10 6.88
CA ARG A 199 -7.13 2.14 7.90
C ARG A 199 -7.41 3.49 7.23
N VAL A 200 -8.26 4.29 7.85
CA VAL A 200 -8.48 5.68 7.42
C VAL A 200 -7.66 6.56 8.35
N ARG A 201 -6.60 7.13 7.80
CA ARG A 201 -5.80 8.15 8.49
C ARG A 201 -6.33 9.52 8.09
N THR A 202 -6.39 10.44 9.03
CA THR A 202 -6.75 11.83 8.79
C THR A 202 -5.69 12.76 9.34
N ALA A 203 -5.56 13.94 8.73
CA ALA A 203 -4.74 15.02 9.24
C ALA A 203 -5.45 16.35 8.96
N ASP A 204 -5.30 17.29 9.89
CA ASP A 204 -5.67 18.68 9.69
C ASP A 204 -4.48 19.41 9.06
N CYS A 205 -4.65 19.87 7.84
CA CYS A 205 -3.60 20.51 7.07
C CYS A 205 -3.93 21.97 6.77
N VAL A 206 -2.91 22.82 6.80
CA VAL A 206 -3.00 24.20 6.32
C VAL A 206 -3.04 24.19 4.79
N VAL A 207 -3.91 24.98 4.19
CA VAL A 207 -3.94 25.20 2.74
C VAL A 207 -2.96 26.32 2.41
N VAL A 208 -1.79 25.96 1.91
CA VAL A 208 -0.69 26.91 1.60
C VAL A 208 -0.75 27.46 0.18
N GLY A 209 -1.60 26.88 -0.67
CA GLY A 209 -1.76 27.33 -2.05
C GLY A 209 -2.69 26.43 -2.86
N TRP A 210 -2.87 26.80 -4.12
CA TRP A 210 -3.67 26.02 -5.05
C TRP A 210 -3.10 26.08 -6.47
N ARG A 211 -3.39 25.04 -7.25
CA ARG A 211 -3.08 24.99 -8.69
C ARG A 211 -4.33 25.15 -9.51
N PRO A 212 -4.28 25.93 -10.61
CA PRO A 212 -5.37 26.00 -11.56
C PRO A 212 -5.74 24.63 -12.14
N GLY A 213 -7.01 24.44 -12.41
CA GLY A 213 -7.51 23.27 -13.09
C GLY A 213 -7.26 23.31 -14.60
N LYS A 214 -7.64 22.24 -15.30
CA LYS A 214 -7.56 22.19 -16.76
C LYS A 214 -8.56 23.15 -17.43
N GLU A 215 -9.70 23.35 -16.79
CA GLU A 215 -10.70 24.33 -17.23
C GLU A 215 -10.37 25.67 -16.57
N GLU A 216 -10.45 26.77 -17.35
CA GLU A 216 -10.27 28.12 -16.83
C GLU A 216 -11.29 28.42 -15.71
N GLY A 217 -10.86 29.16 -14.69
CA GLY A 217 -11.71 29.48 -13.54
C GLY A 217 -12.01 28.29 -12.62
N THR A 218 -11.16 27.27 -12.60
CA THR A 218 -11.32 26.11 -11.71
C THR A 218 -10.05 25.83 -10.90
N VAL A 219 -10.21 25.30 -9.68
CA VAL A 219 -9.13 24.77 -8.85
C VAL A 219 -8.83 23.32 -9.25
N GLY A 220 -7.59 23.04 -9.59
CA GLY A 220 -7.11 21.70 -9.91
C GLY A 220 -6.74 20.90 -8.66
N SER A 221 -6.00 21.54 -7.75
CA SER A 221 -5.57 20.94 -6.47
C SER A 221 -5.30 22.01 -5.41
N LEU A 222 -5.49 21.64 -4.14
CA LEU A 222 -5.00 22.41 -2.99
C LEU A 222 -3.64 21.86 -2.59
N ILE A 223 -2.72 22.73 -2.21
CA ILE A 223 -1.42 22.39 -1.66
C ILE A 223 -1.54 22.40 -0.14
N LEU A 224 -1.05 21.35 0.50
CA LEU A 224 -1.22 21.07 1.93
C LEU A 224 0.10 21.23 2.66
N GLY A 225 0.07 21.92 3.78
CA GLY A 225 1.21 22.14 4.66
C GLY A 225 0.93 21.70 6.10
N LEU A 226 2.01 21.39 6.82
CA LEU A 226 2.00 21.14 8.27
C LEU A 226 3.18 21.88 8.90
N TYR A 227 3.03 22.29 10.15
CA TYR A 227 4.09 22.92 10.92
C TYR A 227 5.04 21.87 11.50
N ASP A 228 6.31 21.99 11.19
CA ASP A 228 7.41 21.22 11.77
C ASP A 228 8.39 22.17 12.45
N SER A 229 8.48 22.10 13.78
CA SER A 229 9.34 22.94 14.58
C SER A 229 9.15 24.46 14.33
N GLY A 230 7.90 24.85 14.06
CA GLY A 230 7.51 26.25 13.78
C GLY A 230 7.62 26.67 12.32
N GLU A 231 8.15 25.86 11.45
CA GLU A 231 8.20 26.09 10.00
C GLU A 231 7.07 25.37 9.26
N LEU A 232 6.39 26.09 8.37
CA LEU A 232 5.33 25.50 7.55
C LEU A 232 5.92 24.77 6.34
N ARG A 233 5.78 23.45 6.31
CA ARG A 233 6.31 22.56 5.27
C ARG A 233 5.20 22.01 4.38
N VAL A 234 5.42 22.03 3.07
CA VAL A 234 4.51 21.37 2.12
C VAL A 234 4.62 19.86 2.25
N VAL A 235 3.50 19.22 2.62
CA VAL A 235 3.42 17.77 2.85
C VAL A 235 2.67 17.02 1.75
N GLY A 236 1.95 17.73 0.86
CA GLY A 236 1.21 17.06 -0.20
C GLY A 236 0.22 17.96 -0.91
N HIS A 237 -0.70 17.32 -1.63
CA HIS A 237 -1.79 18.02 -2.31
C HIS A 237 -3.04 17.13 -2.39
N THR A 238 -4.20 17.77 -2.61
CA THR A 238 -5.47 17.08 -2.85
C THR A 238 -6.17 17.64 -4.08
N SER A 239 -6.74 16.77 -4.92
CA SER A 239 -7.36 17.16 -6.20
C SER A 239 -8.72 16.52 -6.45
N GLY A 240 -9.25 15.77 -5.50
CA GLY A 240 -10.48 14.97 -5.64
C GLY A 240 -11.80 15.75 -5.55
N PHE A 241 -11.88 16.96 -6.13
CA PHE A 241 -13.06 17.83 -6.09
C PHE A 241 -14.06 17.52 -7.21
N ARG A 242 -15.35 17.69 -6.93
CA ARG A 242 -16.40 17.68 -7.95
C ARG A 242 -16.31 18.92 -8.82
N ALA A 243 -16.87 18.89 -10.03
CA ALA A 243 -16.79 20.00 -10.96
C ALA A 243 -17.36 21.32 -10.40
N ALA A 244 -18.47 21.28 -9.64
CA ALA A 244 -19.03 22.46 -8.98
C ALA A 244 -18.09 23.01 -7.91
N GLU A 245 -17.57 22.14 -7.04
CA GLU A 245 -16.61 22.50 -5.98
C GLU A 245 -15.36 23.19 -6.53
N LYS A 246 -14.84 22.73 -7.68
CA LYS A 246 -13.66 23.33 -8.32
C LYS A 246 -13.85 24.79 -8.71
N ARG A 247 -15.10 25.20 -9.07
CA ARG A 247 -15.44 26.59 -9.40
C ARG A 247 -15.65 27.42 -8.14
N GLU A 248 -16.37 26.88 -7.17
CA GLU A 248 -16.65 27.52 -5.89
C GLU A 248 -15.38 27.83 -5.10
N LEU A 249 -14.40 26.92 -5.15
CA LEU A 249 -13.11 27.07 -4.50
C LEU A 249 -12.34 28.30 -4.97
N VAL A 250 -12.46 28.73 -6.24
CA VAL A 250 -11.78 29.94 -6.72
C VAL A 250 -12.22 31.15 -5.92
N GLY A 251 -13.54 31.34 -5.76
CA GLY A 251 -14.07 32.44 -4.96
C GLY A 251 -13.74 32.35 -3.47
N LYS A 252 -13.68 31.12 -2.93
CA LYS A 252 -13.29 30.89 -1.53
C LYS A 252 -11.82 31.22 -1.26
N LEU A 253 -10.92 30.92 -2.20
CA LEU A 253 -9.48 31.06 -2.03
C LEU A 253 -8.97 32.48 -2.36
N ALA A 254 -9.62 33.17 -3.30
CA ALA A 254 -9.21 34.50 -3.76
C ALA A 254 -8.90 35.52 -2.64
N PRO A 255 -9.68 35.63 -1.53
CA PRO A 255 -9.37 36.56 -0.45
C PRO A 255 -8.02 36.29 0.27
N TYR A 256 -7.49 35.08 0.13
CA TYR A 256 -6.26 34.62 0.83
C TYR A 256 -5.03 34.64 -0.06
N GLU A 257 -5.15 34.97 -1.35
CA GLU A 257 -4.03 35.01 -2.27
C GLU A 257 -3.01 36.11 -1.86
N THR A 258 -1.71 35.74 -1.84
CA THR A 258 -0.64 36.68 -1.51
C THR A 258 -0.20 37.51 -2.73
N GLY A 259 -0.54 37.07 -3.94
CA GLY A 259 -0.01 37.57 -5.21
C GLY A 259 1.31 36.94 -5.63
N GLU A 260 1.87 36.09 -4.79
CA GLU A 260 3.12 35.36 -5.06
C GLU A 260 2.83 33.94 -5.60
N ARG A 261 3.89 33.31 -6.10
CA ARG A 261 3.84 31.91 -6.55
C ARG A 261 4.80 31.06 -5.73
N GLY A 262 4.27 30.02 -5.14
CA GLY A 262 5.07 28.97 -4.54
C GLY A 262 5.55 27.96 -5.59
N SER A 263 6.68 27.32 -5.34
CA SER A 263 7.17 26.20 -6.14
C SER A 263 7.58 25.04 -5.24
N GLY A 264 7.33 23.82 -5.70
CA GLY A 264 7.71 22.59 -4.97
C GLY A 264 8.89 21.90 -5.61
N ASP A 265 9.58 21.07 -4.83
CA ASP A 265 10.59 20.17 -5.36
C ASP A 265 9.99 19.22 -6.41
N PRO A 266 10.72 18.95 -7.52
CA PRO A 266 10.26 18.00 -8.51
C PRO A 266 10.08 16.62 -7.89
N SER A 267 8.85 16.13 -7.87
CA SER A 267 8.64 14.71 -7.57
C SER A 267 9.26 13.90 -8.72
N ARG A 268 9.73 12.67 -8.45
CA ARG A 268 10.27 11.76 -9.48
C ARG A 268 9.33 11.54 -10.67
N TRP A 269 8.08 11.98 -10.58
CA TRP A 269 6.99 11.77 -11.55
C TRP A 269 6.44 13.06 -12.16
N ALA A 270 6.91 14.25 -11.72
CA ALA A 270 6.47 15.52 -12.25
C ALA A 270 7.44 15.99 -13.35
N SER A 271 6.94 16.12 -14.56
CA SER A 271 7.61 16.90 -15.61
C SER A 271 7.50 18.38 -15.25
N GLY A 272 8.59 19.13 -15.31
CA GLY A 272 8.83 20.47 -14.76
C GLY A 272 7.85 21.62 -15.01
N ARG A 273 6.63 21.38 -15.46
CA ARG A 273 5.59 22.41 -15.68
C ARG A 273 4.53 22.52 -14.59
N ASP A 274 4.43 21.54 -13.67
CA ASP A 274 3.32 21.44 -12.70
C ASP A 274 3.76 21.73 -11.26
N LEU A 275 4.88 22.40 -11.07
CA LEU A 275 5.46 22.62 -9.74
C LEU A 275 5.01 23.93 -9.09
N GLU A 276 4.52 24.88 -9.88
CA GLU A 276 4.07 26.17 -9.37
C GLU A 276 2.63 26.12 -8.88
N TRP A 277 2.33 26.89 -7.86
CA TRP A 277 0.98 27.14 -7.36
C TRP A 277 0.82 28.62 -6.99
N ILE A 278 -0.43 29.08 -6.93
CA ILE A 278 -0.80 30.37 -6.40
C ILE A 278 -0.71 30.27 -4.87
N GLU A 279 0.11 31.12 -4.26
CA GLU A 279 0.35 31.07 -2.82
C GLU A 279 -0.80 31.73 -2.05
N LEU A 280 -1.13 31.12 -0.90
CA LEU A 280 -2.14 31.60 0.02
C LEU A 280 -1.53 31.94 1.37
N ARG A 281 -2.07 32.97 2.04
CA ARG A 281 -1.83 33.16 3.46
C ARG A 281 -2.28 31.92 4.22
N PRO A 282 -1.49 31.42 5.19
CA PRO A 282 -1.73 30.17 5.89
C PRO A 282 -2.84 30.31 6.96
N GLU A 283 -4.03 30.68 6.54
CA GLU A 283 -5.19 30.93 7.41
C GLU A 283 -6.28 29.86 7.29
N LEU A 284 -6.26 29.05 6.22
CA LEU A 284 -7.28 28.05 5.94
C LEU A 284 -6.81 26.65 6.36
N VAL A 285 -7.64 25.93 7.09
CA VAL A 285 -7.38 24.54 7.51
C VAL A 285 -8.43 23.59 6.91
N VAL A 286 -7.95 22.44 6.46
CA VAL A 286 -8.79 21.35 5.95
C VAL A 286 -8.41 20.03 6.63
N GLU A 287 -9.43 19.26 7.05
CA GLU A 287 -9.22 17.86 7.40
C GLU A 287 -9.20 17.02 6.12
N VAL A 288 -8.16 16.23 5.96
CA VAL A 288 -7.99 15.35 4.80
C VAL A 288 -7.79 13.91 5.23
N THR A 289 -8.28 12.97 4.39
CA THR A 289 -7.82 11.58 4.49
C THR A 289 -6.52 11.42 3.74
N PHE A 290 -5.70 10.44 4.14
CA PHE A 290 -4.52 10.02 3.38
C PHE A 290 -4.25 8.53 3.55
N ASP A 291 -3.55 7.93 2.57
CA ASP A 291 -3.22 6.49 2.59
C ASP A 291 -1.83 6.27 3.22
N HIS A 292 -0.79 6.89 2.66
CA HIS A 292 0.60 6.64 3.04
C HIS A 292 1.41 7.92 3.12
N VAL A 293 2.38 7.92 4.02
CA VAL A 293 3.42 8.94 4.15
C VAL A 293 4.77 8.33 3.74
N SER A 294 5.55 9.05 2.98
CA SER A 294 6.88 8.69 2.53
C SER A 294 7.77 9.92 2.54
N ASP A 295 8.94 9.84 3.16
CA ASP A 295 9.86 10.97 3.30
C ASP A 295 9.16 12.24 3.84
N GLY A 296 8.26 12.08 4.81
CA GLY A 296 7.49 13.17 5.41
C GLY A 296 6.43 13.78 4.49
N ARG A 297 6.04 13.11 3.39
CA ARG A 297 5.03 13.59 2.44
C ARG A 297 3.89 12.60 2.26
N ILE A 298 2.69 13.11 2.15
CA ILE A 298 1.50 12.33 1.80
C ILE A 298 1.58 11.92 0.32
N ARG A 299 1.57 10.62 0.04
CA ARG A 299 1.77 10.09 -1.32
C ARG A 299 0.51 10.04 -2.17
N HIS A 300 -0.57 9.47 -1.62
CA HIS A 300 -1.78 9.17 -2.37
C HIS A 300 -3.02 9.19 -1.48
N GLY A 301 -4.20 9.17 -2.13
CA GLY A 301 -5.47 8.97 -1.45
C GLY A 301 -6.01 10.19 -0.71
N THR A 302 -5.36 11.34 -0.85
CA THR A 302 -5.76 12.57 -0.16
C THR A 302 -7.11 13.07 -0.67
N LYS A 303 -8.06 13.20 0.25
CA LYS A 303 -9.39 13.78 -0.01
C LYS A 303 -9.74 14.72 1.11
N VAL A 304 -10.28 15.89 0.77
CA VAL A 304 -10.86 16.81 1.75
C VAL A 304 -12.11 16.15 2.33
N LEU A 305 -12.18 16.10 3.65
CA LEU A 305 -13.36 15.70 4.41
C LEU A 305 -14.22 16.90 4.75
N ARG A 306 -13.60 17.95 5.28
CA ARG A 306 -14.26 19.20 5.67
C ARG A 306 -13.24 20.33 5.84
N TRP A 307 -13.74 21.57 5.84
CA TRP A 307 -13.00 22.73 6.29
C TRP A 307 -13.04 22.78 7.82
N ARG A 308 -11.95 23.26 8.41
CA ARG A 308 -11.75 23.34 9.86
C ARG A 308 -11.63 24.79 10.29
N ASP A 309 -12.76 25.51 10.21
CA ASP A 309 -12.85 26.90 10.67
C ASP A 309 -12.71 27.03 12.20
N ASP A 310 -12.74 25.90 12.89
CA ASP A 310 -12.58 25.73 14.34
C ASP A 310 -11.13 25.50 14.80
N LYS A 311 -10.18 25.32 13.86
CA LYS A 311 -8.79 24.95 14.18
C LYS A 311 -7.81 26.03 13.72
N ALA A 312 -6.90 26.42 14.63
CA ALA A 312 -5.81 27.33 14.30
C ALA A 312 -4.79 26.66 13.37
N PRO A 313 -4.28 27.34 12.34
CA PRO A 313 -3.26 26.80 11.44
C PRO A 313 -2.03 26.28 12.17
N GLU A 314 -1.57 26.96 13.21
CA GLU A 314 -0.39 26.63 14.01
C GLU A 314 -0.53 25.29 14.75
N ASP A 315 -1.76 24.83 14.99
CA ASP A 315 -2.07 23.53 15.61
C ASP A 315 -1.99 22.38 14.61
N CYS A 316 -1.76 22.66 13.33
CA CYS A 316 -1.60 21.64 12.28
C CYS A 316 -0.15 21.14 12.26
N ALA A 317 0.20 20.33 13.26
CA ALA A 317 1.56 19.86 13.46
C ALA A 317 1.90 18.61 12.60
N PHE A 318 3.18 18.45 12.30
CA PHE A 318 3.71 17.40 11.44
C PHE A 318 3.61 15.99 12.06
N ASP A 319 3.54 15.90 13.39
CA ASP A 319 3.40 14.65 14.13
C ASP A 319 2.12 13.84 13.79
N GLN A 320 1.12 14.49 13.19
CA GLN A 320 -0.08 13.82 12.67
C GLN A 320 0.21 12.80 11.53
N LEU A 321 1.39 12.88 10.93
CA LEU A 321 1.81 11.99 9.84
C LEU A 321 2.67 10.82 10.29
N VAL A 322 3.02 10.76 11.57
CA VAL A 322 3.91 9.74 12.15
C VAL A 322 3.12 8.52 12.61
#